data_c14a157dc3d933163c3c735d4b39b8fa
#
_entry.id   c14a157dc3d933163c3c735d4b39b8fa
#
_cell.length_a   1.000
_cell.length_b   1.000
_cell.length_c   1.000
_cell.angle_alpha   90.00
_cell.angle_beta   90.00
_cell.angle_gamma   90.00
#
_symmetry.space_group_name_H-M   'P 1'
#
loop_
_entity.id
_entity.type
_entity.pdbx_description
1 polymer ?
#
loop_
_entity_poly.entity_id
_entity_poly.type
_entity_poly.pdbx_seq_one_letter_code
_entity_poly.pdbx_strand_id
1 'polypeptide(L)'
;MSVSHLRNLILPDVKDLIDNGDWHPLVSLVSLLHPSDSAELLGELGTSPLVELIRRLPYPVNVEFFSKLEEFDQIELLEQVGRTAVIQLVENMPPDDRSALLRQLPPATVDAILPYIAQVERNDIRRLLDYEDDT
;
A
#
# COMPACT_ATOMS: atom_id res chain seq x y z
N MET A 1 25.54 -5.30 -8.19
CA MET A 1 25.13 -5.86 -6.90
C MET A 1 23.64 -6.23 -6.97
N SER A 2 23.27 -7.42 -6.57
CA SER A 2 21.87 -7.83 -6.57
C SER A 2 21.10 -7.15 -5.44
N VAL A 3 19.78 -7.04 -5.59
CA VAL A 3 18.91 -6.48 -4.55
C VAL A 3 18.99 -7.29 -3.26
N SER A 4 19.04 -8.63 -3.36
CA SER A 4 19.20 -9.50 -2.19
C SER A 4 20.50 -9.21 -1.43
N HIS A 5 21.57 -8.94 -2.15
CA HIS A 5 22.86 -8.61 -1.54
C HIS A 5 22.80 -7.28 -0.82
N LEU A 6 22.18 -6.27 -1.45
CA LEU A 6 21.99 -4.96 -0.87
C LEU A 6 21.13 -5.05 0.40
N ARG A 7 20.07 -5.87 0.38
CA ARG A 7 19.21 -6.10 1.54
C ARG A 7 20.01 -6.57 2.75
N ASN A 8 20.89 -7.56 2.56
CA ASN A 8 21.71 -8.09 3.65
C ASN A 8 22.63 -7.04 4.26
N LEU A 9 23.09 -6.06 3.46
CA LEU A 9 23.96 -5.00 3.94
C LEU A 9 23.20 -3.93 4.73
N ILE A 10 21.98 -3.57 4.32
CA ILE A 10 21.26 -2.44 4.90
C ILE A 10 20.23 -2.83 5.96
N LEU A 11 19.83 -4.11 6.02
CA LEU A 11 18.76 -4.56 6.91
C LEU A 11 19.01 -4.21 8.40
N PRO A 12 20.24 -4.38 8.94
CA PRO A 12 20.50 -3.96 10.32
C PRO A 12 20.26 -2.48 10.55
N ASP A 13 20.66 -1.61 9.61
CA ASP A 13 20.45 -0.17 9.70
C ASP A 13 18.96 0.18 9.62
N VAL A 14 18.21 -0.54 8.78
CA VAL A 14 16.76 -0.39 8.66
C VAL A 14 16.08 -0.71 9.99
N LYS A 15 16.46 -1.80 10.64
CA LYS A 15 15.91 -2.18 11.94
C LYS A 15 16.18 -1.13 12.99
N ASP A 16 17.39 -0.56 13.02
CA ASP A 16 17.74 0.50 13.96
C ASP A 16 16.88 1.75 13.73
N LEU A 17 16.65 2.13 12.48
CA LEU A 17 15.78 3.25 12.14
C LEU A 17 14.35 3.03 12.63
N ILE A 18 13.82 1.83 12.43
CA ILE A 18 12.47 1.48 12.88
C ILE A 18 12.38 1.53 14.41
N ASP A 19 13.35 0.93 15.11
CA ASP A 19 13.39 0.90 16.56
C ASP A 19 13.45 2.30 17.16
N ASN A 20 14.12 3.23 16.47
CA ASN A 20 14.23 4.64 16.89
C ASN A 20 13.05 5.50 16.41
N GLY A 21 12.12 4.94 15.63
CA GLY A 21 10.99 5.69 15.09
C GLY A 21 11.38 6.66 13.99
N ASP A 22 12.52 6.47 13.38
CA ASP A 22 13.04 7.35 12.32
C ASP A 22 12.65 6.80 10.94
N TRP A 23 11.43 7.11 10.51
CA TRP A 23 10.84 6.59 9.29
C TRP A 23 11.22 7.36 8.03
N HIS A 24 11.66 8.60 8.19
CA HIS A 24 11.92 9.48 7.02
C HIS A 24 12.93 8.88 6.03
N PRO A 25 14.07 8.31 6.46
CA PRO A 25 15.00 7.70 5.50
C PRO A 25 14.39 6.52 4.76
N LEU A 26 13.50 5.75 5.39
CA LEU A 26 12.83 4.62 4.72
C LEU A 26 11.82 5.10 3.70
N VAL A 27 11.04 6.12 4.02
CA VAL A 27 10.11 6.73 3.08
C VAL A 27 10.85 7.26 1.86
N SER A 28 11.99 7.93 2.08
CA SER A 28 12.82 8.45 1.00
C SER A 28 13.36 7.33 0.11
N LEU A 29 13.85 6.26 0.73
CA LEU A 29 14.39 5.10 0.00
C LEU A 29 13.32 4.48 -0.91
N VAL A 30 12.13 4.22 -0.37
CA VAL A 30 11.03 3.63 -1.14
C VAL A 30 10.61 4.55 -2.28
N SER A 31 10.59 5.87 -2.03
CA SER A 31 10.19 6.84 -3.03
C SER A 31 11.19 6.96 -4.19
N LEU A 32 12.45 6.62 -3.96
CA LEU A 32 13.52 6.71 -4.97
C LEU A 32 13.70 5.42 -5.76
N LEU A 33 13.38 4.26 -5.18
CA LEU A 33 13.59 2.97 -5.83
C LEU A 33 12.38 2.57 -6.67
N HIS A 34 12.62 1.68 -7.63
CA HIS A 34 11.52 1.00 -8.31
C HIS A 34 10.71 0.20 -7.29
N PRO A 35 9.36 0.19 -7.38
CA PRO A 35 8.52 -0.51 -6.40
C PRO A 35 8.89 -1.99 -6.19
N SER A 36 9.28 -2.69 -7.25
CA SER A 36 9.71 -4.10 -7.13
C SER A 36 10.97 -4.24 -6.28
N ASP A 37 11.93 -3.31 -6.42
CA ASP A 37 13.17 -3.33 -5.65
C ASP A 37 12.90 -2.99 -4.19
N SER A 38 12.05 -2.01 -3.92
CA SER A 38 11.66 -1.63 -2.56
C SER A 38 10.98 -2.79 -1.85
N ALA A 39 10.06 -3.47 -2.53
CA ALA A 39 9.35 -4.63 -1.96
C ALA A 39 10.31 -5.77 -1.66
N GLU A 40 11.28 -6.03 -2.54
CA GLU A 40 12.29 -7.06 -2.31
C GLU A 40 13.20 -6.71 -1.12
N LEU A 41 13.60 -5.45 -1.00
CA LEU A 41 14.45 -5.02 0.11
C LEU A 41 13.74 -5.05 1.46
N LEU A 42 12.49 -4.61 1.51
CA LEU A 42 11.79 -4.33 2.76
C LEU A 42 10.63 -5.27 3.07
N GLY A 43 10.26 -6.15 2.12
CA GLY A 43 9.09 -7.02 2.28
C GLY A 43 9.17 -7.98 3.44
N GLU A 44 10.37 -8.31 3.93
CA GLU A 44 10.56 -9.23 5.04
C GLU A 44 10.57 -8.57 6.42
N LEU A 45 10.32 -7.25 6.49
CA LEU A 45 10.32 -6.54 7.77
C LEU A 45 9.23 -7.01 8.75
N GLY A 46 8.19 -7.64 8.24
CA GLY A 46 7.04 -8.05 9.03
C GLY A 46 5.88 -7.09 8.88
N THR A 47 4.69 -7.56 9.26
CA THR A 47 3.45 -6.83 9.02
C THR A 47 3.39 -5.49 9.73
N SER A 48 3.78 -5.44 11.00
CA SER A 48 3.69 -4.22 11.80
C SER A 48 4.54 -3.08 11.22
N PRO A 49 5.85 -3.30 10.92
CA PRO A 49 6.64 -2.26 10.27
C PRO A 49 6.13 -1.88 8.88
N LEU A 50 5.64 -2.84 8.11
CA LEU A 50 5.11 -2.55 6.76
C LEU A 50 3.85 -1.68 6.83
N VAL A 51 2.97 -1.91 7.81
CA VAL A 51 1.78 -1.07 8.03
C VAL A 51 2.20 0.38 8.29
N GLU A 52 3.16 0.57 9.20
CA GLU A 52 3.65 1.91 9.53
C GLU A 52 4.30 2.59 8.32
N LEU A 53 5.08 1.84 7.56
CA LEU A 53 5.73 2.38 6.37
C LEU A 53 4.69 2.83 5.33
N ILE A 54 3.71 1.97 5.03
CA ILE A 54 2.67 2.28 4.04
C ILE A 54 1.85 3.51 4.45
N ARG A 55 1.55 3.64 5.74
CA ARG A 55 0.82 4.82 6.25
C ARG A 55 1.58 6.12 6.02
N ARG A 56 2.90 6.07 5.97
CA ARG A 56 3.76 7.25 5.81
C ARG A 56 4.13 7.54 4.36
N LEU A 57 3.93 6.58 3.47
CA LEU A 57 4.26 6.75 2.05
C LEU A 57 3.21 7.62 1.36
N PRO A 58 3.63 8.53 0.46
CA PRO A 58 2.68 9.31 -0.33
C PRO A 58 2.03 8.46 -1.41
N TYR A 59 0.85 8.86 -1.86
CA TYR A 59 0.24 8.30 -3.06
C TYR A 59 1.00 8.84 -4.28
N PRO A 60 1.29 8.06 -5.33
CA PRO A 60 0.92 6.65 -5.54
C PRO A 60 1.97 5.63 -5.06
N VAL A 61 3.03 6.09 -4.42
CA VAL A 61 4.14 5.25 -3.97
C VAL A 61 3.65 4.14 -3.04
N ASN A 62 2.73 4.45 -2.13
CA ASN A 62 2.16 3.48 -1.19
C ASN A 62 1.46 2.33 -1.91
N VAL A 63 0.65 2.63 -2.91
CA VAL A 63 -0.10 1.62 -3.68
C VAL A 63 0.84 0.79 -4.54
N GLU A 64 1.80 1.43 -5.19
CA GLU A 64 2.79 0.75 -6.02
C GLU A 64 3.66 -0.22 -5.20
N PHE A 65 4.11 0.22 -4.03
CA PHE A 65 4.87 -0.62 -3.11
C PHE A 65 4.03 -1.82 -2.64
N PHE A 66 2.79 -1.57 -2.21
CA PHE A 66 1.87 -2.62 -1.78
C PHE A 66 1.66 -3.67 -2.87
N SER A 67 1.48 -3.24 -4.12
CA SER A 67 1.18 -4.14 -5.23
C SER A 67 2.33 -5.11 -5.55
N LYS A 68 3.54 -4.82 -5.10
CA LYS A 68 4.73 -5.64 -5.34
C LYS A 68 5.10 -6.54 -4.16
N LEU A 69 4.39 -6.45 -3.05
CA LEU A 69 4.58 -7.35 -1.91
C LEU A 69 4.05 -8.74 -2.21
N GLU A 70 4.45 -9.72 -1.40
CA GLU A 70 3.92 -11.07 -1.47
C GLU A 70 2.44 -11.10 -1.12
N GLU A 71 1.69 -12.02 -1.72
CA GLU A 71 0.24 -12.15 -1.49
C GLU A 71 -0.11 -12.26 0.00
N PHE A 72 0.64 -13.07 0.74
CA PHE A 72 0.41 -13.22 2.18
C PHE A 72 0.52 -11.89 2.91
N ASP A 73 1.55 -11.11 2.60
CA ASP A 73 1.78 -9.80 3.22
C ASP A 73 0.69 -8.80 2.84
N GLN A 74 0.23 -8.84 1.61
CA GLN A 74 -0.85 -7.98 1.15
C GLN A 74 -2.13 -8.20 1.96
N ILE A 75 -2.50 -9.46 2.16
CA ILE A 75 -3.71 -9.81 2.91
C ILE A 75 -3.55 -9.42 4.38
N GLU A 76 -2.41 -9.72 4.99
CA GLU A 76 -2.13 -9.33 6.37
C GLU A 76 -2.18 -7.81 6.55
N LEU A 77 -1.64 -7.05 5.61
CA LEU A 77 -1.67 -5.60 5.66
C LEU A 77 -3.08 -5.04 5.58
N LEU A 78 -3.91 -5.58 4.71
CA LEU A 78 -5.31 -5.13 4.59
C LEU A 78 -6.07 -5.35 5.91
N GLU A 79 -5.81 -6.47 6.58
CA GLU A 79 -6.41 -6.75 7.89
C GLU A 79 -5.90 -5.80 8.97
N GLN A 80 -4.60 -5.56 9.01
CA GLN A 80 -3.95 -4.75 10.05
C GLN A 80 -4.25 -3.25 9.88
N VAL A 81 -4.28 -2.76 8.66
CA VAL A 81 -4.56 -1.36 8.37
C VAL A 81 -6.00 -1.01 8.74
N GLY A 82 -6.91 -1.94 8.52
CA GLY A 82 -8.30 -1.79 8.91
C GLY A 82 -9.17 -1.12 7.85
N ARG A 83 -10.46 -1.30 8.00
CA ARG A 83 -11.47 -0.91 7.00
C ARG A 83 -11.43 0.58 6.66
N THR A 84 -11.42 1.44 7.66
CA THR A 84 -11.51 2.89 7.45
C THR A 84 -10.32 3.41 6.64
N ALA A 85 -9.11 2.96 6.98
CA ALA A 85 -7.91 3.39 6.28
C ALA A 85 -7.88 2.89 4.84
N VAL A 86 -8.31 1.64 4.60
CA VAL A 86 -8.37 1.09 3.23
C VAL A 86 -9.37 1.87 2.39
N ILE A 87 -10.56 2.17 2.95
CA ILE A 87 -11.57 2.95 2.25
C ILE A 87 -11.04 4.35 1.88
N GLN A 88 -10.38 5.02 2.82
CA GLN A 88 -9.80 6.35 2.55
C GLN A 88 -8.75 6.29 1.45
N LEU A 89 -7.92 5.27 1.46
CA LEU A 89 -6.91 5.08 0.41
C LEU A 89 -7.57 4.88 -0.96
N VAL A 90 -8.56 4.01 -1.03
CA VAL A 90 -9.27 3.72 -2.28
C VAL A 90 -10.04 4.96 -2.78
N GLU A 91 -10.66 5.73 -1.88
CA GLU A 91 -11.35 6.98 -2.23
C GLU A 91 -10.43 7.97 -2.93
N ASN A 92 -9.17 8.04 -2.49
CA ASN A 92 -8.19 8.96 -3.07
C ASN A 92 -7.65 8.49 -4.41
N MET A 93 -7.90 7.25 -4.80
CA MET A 93 -7.44 6.71 -6.07
C MET A 93 -8.43 7.06 -7.18
N PRO A 94 -7.96 7.57 -8.34
CA PRO A 94 -8.82 7.69 -9.50
C PRO A 94 -9.38 6.34 -9.93
N PRO A 95 -10.59 6.27 -10.52
CA PRO A 95 -11.19 4.99 -10.94
C PRO A 95 -10.31 4.15 -11.85
N ASP A 96 -9.58 4.77 -12.77
CA ASP A 96 -8.67 4.06 -13.67
C ASP A 96 -7.53 3.37 -12.89
N ASP A 97 -7.04 4.03 -11.84
CA ASP A 97 -5.98 3.47 -11.00
C ASP A 97 -6.50 2.30 -10.16
N ARG A 98 -7.77 2.37 -9.70
CA ARG A 98 -8.40 1.25 -9.00
C ARG A 98 -8.47 0.01 -9.90
N SER A 99 -8.89 0.19 -11.14
CA SER A 99 -8.95 -0.89 -12.12
C SER A 99 -7.57 -1.46 -12.43
N ALA A 100 -6.58 -0.59 -12.59
CA ALA A 100 -5.21 -1.00 -12.85
C ALA A 100 -4.65 -1.82 -11.68
N LEU A 101 -4.94 -1.39 -10.45
CA LEU A 101 -4.50 -2.10 -9.25
C LEU A 101 -5.10 -3.51 -9.20
N LEU A 102 -6.39 -3.65 -9.46
CA LEU A 102 -7.06 -4.96 -9.47
C LEU A 102 -6.44 -5.93 -10.47
N ARG A 103 -6.00 -5.40 -11.62
CA ARG A 103 -5.34 -6.24 -12.64
C ARG A 103 -3.95 -6.72 -12.21
N GLN A 104 -3.30 -6.02 -11.29
CA GLN A 104 -1.95 -6.34 -10.83
C GLN A 104 -1.92 -7.24 -9.61
N LEU A 105 -3.02 -7.35 -8.87
CA LEU A 105 -3.06 -8.08 -7.61
C LEU A 105 -3.37 -9.56 -7.82
N PRO A 106 -2.85 -10.45 -6.97
CA PRO A 106 -3.22 -11.87 -6.99
C PRO A 106 -4.71 -12.05 -6.65
N PRO A 107 -5.34 -13.16 -7.09
CA PRO A 107 -6.78 -13.36 -6.88
C PRO A 107 -7.24 -13.27 -5.42
N ALA A 108 -6.48 -13.82 -4.48
CA ALA A 108 -6.86 -13.76 -3.07
C ALA A 108 -6.83 -12.33 -2.53
N THR A 109 -5.87 -11.52 -2.97
CA THR A 109 -5.81 -10.12 -2.58
C THR A 109 -6.95 -9.33 -3.22
N VAL A 110 -7.28 -9.62 -4.49
CA VAL A 110 -8.44 -9.02 -5.15
C VAL A 110 -9.71 -9.30 -4.35
N ASP A 111 -9.93 -10.56 -3.95
CA ASP A 111 -11.10 -10.93 -3.15
C ASP A 111 -11.14 -10.18 -1.81
N ALA A 112 -9.98 -9.95 -1.21
CA ALA A 112 -9.88 -9.24 0.07
C ALA A 112 -10.17 -7.74 -0.06
N ILE A 113 -9.75 -7.10 -1.14
CA ILE A 113 -9.89 -5.66 -1.32
C ILE A 113 -11.20 -5.26 -2.03
N LEU A 114 -11.78 -6.15 -2.79
CA LEU A 114 -12.94 -5.84 -3.63
C LEU A 114 -14.14 -5.27 -2.85
N PRO A 115 -14.49 -5.77 -1.64
CA PRO A 115 -15.57 -5.16 -0.86
C PRO A 115 -15.34 -3.68 -0.54
N TYR A 116 -14.11 -3.28 -0.31
CA TYR A 116 -13.78 -1.88 -0.03
C TYR A 116 -13.94 -1.01 -1.28
N ILE A 117 -13.51 -1.52 -2.43
CA ILE A 117 -13.66 -0.83 -3.71
C ILE A 117 -15.14 -0.66 -4.04
N ALA A 118 -15.93 -1.71 -3.87
CA ALA A 118 -17.36 -1.67 -4.10
C ALA A 118 -18.05 -0.63 -3.20
N GLN A 119 -17.63 -0.54 -1.94
CA GLN A 119 -18.17 0.45 -1.01
C GLN A 119 -17.86 1.88 -1.47
N VAL A 120 -16.64 2.13 -1.92
CA VAL A 120 -16.22 3.45 -2.40
C VAL A 120 -17.00 3.83 -3.65
N GLU A 121 -17.19 2.91 -4.58
CA GLU A 121 -17.95 3.17 -5.81
C GLU A 121 -19.41 3.45 -5.52
N ARG A 122 -20.02 2.74 -4.58
CA ARG A 122 -21.38 3.04 -4.12
C ARG A 122 -21.45 4.44 -3.50
N ASN A 123 -20.46 4.81 -2.71
CA ASN A 123 -20.39 6.15 -2.11
C ASN A 123 -20.26 7.24 -3.19
N ASP A 124 -19.47 7.00 -4.21
CA ASP A 124 -19.27 7.92 -5.33
C ASP A 124 -20.60 8.13 -6.08
N ILE A 125 -21.33 7.07 -6.37
CA ILE A 125 -22.63 7.14 -7.05
C ILE A 125 -23.62 7.92 -6.18
N ARG A 126 -23.65 7.65 -4.89
CA ARG A 126 -24.54 8.34 -3.96
C ARG A 126 -24.27 9.86 -3.94
N ARG A 127 -23.00 10.25 -3.91
CA ARG A 127 -22.63 11.67 -3.96
C ARG A 127 -23.09 12.33 -5.25
N LEU A 128 -22.97 11.66 -6.38
CA LEU A 128 -23.44 12.19 -7.67
C LEU A 128 -24.95 12.41 -7.67
N LEU A 129 -25.71 11.46 -7.15
CA LEU A 129 -27.18 11.57 -7.06
C LEU A 129 -27.59 12.69 -6.12
N ASP A 130 -26.93 12.84 -4.97
CA ASP A 130 -27.21 13.92 -4.02
C ASP A 130 -26.90 15.28 -4.64
N TYR A 131 -25.81 15.38 -5.40
CA TYR A 131 -25.44 16.61 -6.10
C TYR A 131 -26.49 17.00 -7.15
N GLU A 132 -26.98 16.01 -7.91
CA GLU A 132 -28.02 16.26 -8.92
C GLU A 132 -29.34 16.69 -8.27
N ASP A 133 -29.68 16.12 -7.11
CA ASP A 133 -30.90 16.47 -6.38
C ASP A 133 -30.85 17.90 -5.82
N ASP A 134 -29.66 18.45 -5.56
CA ASP A 134 -29.48 19.81 -5.05
C ASP A 134 -29.58 20.87 -6.13
N THR A 135 -29.68 20.48 -7.38
CA THR A 135 -29.88 21.40 -8.49
C THR A 135 -31.35 21.45 -8.87
#